data_2b0461e06e388285f11bff9824e058de
#
_entry.id   2b0461e06e388285f11bff9824e058de
#
_cell.length_a   1.000
_cell.length_b   1.000
_cell.length_c   1.000
_cell.angle_alpha   90.00
_cell.angle_beta   90.00
_cell.angle_gamma   90.00
#
_symmetry.space_group_name_H-M   'P 1'
#
loop_
_entity.id
_entity.type
_entity.pdbx_description
1 polymer ?
#
loop_
_entity_poly.entity_id
_entity_poly.type
_entity_poly.pdbx_seq_one_letter_code
_entity_poly.pdbx_strand_id
1 'polypeptide(L)'
;MEITSDAMQIYGGYGYTKDQGIEQLYRDNRITPIYEGTNSVQAADLVFRKLSNKNGNIIDKFLEQVKSECNSNNEKIEPFISEFNNYLSTLKKFSNWMIDKAKTQKDDVSAAANDYLKTLGYVSIAYAWIKVLEVSFKAVSYTHLRAHETD
;
A
#
# COMPACT_ATOMS: atom_id res chain seq x y z
N MET A 1 -3.78 11.88 -1.82
CA MET A 1 -4.02 13.35 -1.80
C MET A 1 -2.71 14.13 -1.90
N GLU A 2 -1.67 13.77 -1.18
CA GLU A 2 -0.36 14.44 -1.25
C GLU A 2 0.16 14.50 -2.70
N ILE A 3 0.26 13.36 -3.38
CA ILE A 3 0.76 13.29 -4.77
C ILE A 3 0.00 14.22 -5.73
N THR A 4 -1.32 14.29 -5.65
CA THR A 4 -2.11 15.16 -6.54
C THR A 4 -2.00 16.63 -6.15
N SER A 5 -1.80 16.94 -4.87
CA SER A 5 -1.48 18.28 -4.38
C SER A 5 -0.10 18.75 -4.87
N ASP A 6 0.90 17.88 -4.75
CA ASP A 6 2.26 18.17 -5.19
C ASP A 6 2.35 18.33 -6.72
N ALA A 7 1.63 17.47 -7.45
CA ALA A 7 1.51 17.61 -8.91
C ALA A 7 0.92 18.98 -9.29
N MET A 8 -0.17 19.42 -8.63
CA MET A 8 -0.75 20.74 -8.85
C MET A 8 0.25 21.85 -8.53
N GLN A 9 1.03 21.71 -7.45
CA GLN A 9 2.05 22.69 -7.07
C GLN A 9 3.17 22.80 -8.11
N ILE A 10 3.63 21.67 -8.69
CA ILE A 10 4.65 21.65 -9.75
C ILE A 10 4.18 22.36 -11.00
N TYR A 11 2.91 22.21 -11.38
CA TYR A 11 2.29 22.91 -12.51
C TYR A 11 2.04 24.41 -12.24
N GLY A 12 2.18 24.86 -10.99
CA GLY A 12 1.90 26.24 -10.59
C GLY A 12 0.44 26.63 -10.87
N GLY A 13 0.19 27.88 -11.25
CA GLY A 13 -1.17 28.36 -11.54
C GLY A 13 -1.90 27.56 -12.63
N TYR A 14 -1.20 26.99 -13.57
CA TYR A 14 -1.78 26.13 -14.61
C TYR A 14 -2.35 24.84 -14.03
N GLY A 15 -1.75 24.26 -12.99
CA GLY A 15 -2.26 23.06 -12.34
C GLY A 15 -3.64 23.25 -11.70
N TYR A 16 -4.01 24.49 -11.41
CA TYR A 16 -5.32 24.85 -10.85
C TYR A 16 -6.40 25.06 -11.92
N THR A 17 -6.02 25.15 -13.20
CA THR A 17 -6.95 25.35 -14.31
C THR A 17 -7.43 24.00 -14.86
N LYS A 18 -8.63 23.99 -15.48
CA LYS A 18 -9.23 22.78 -16.06
C LYS A 18 -8.45 22.24 -17.26
N ASP A 19 -7.73 23.10 -17.96
CA ASP A 19 -7.04 22.76 -19.21
C ASP A 19 -5.96 21.67 -19.01
N GLN A 20 -5.37 21.58 -17.82
CA GLN A 20 -4.31 20.62 -17.50
C GLN A 20 -4.85 19.31 -16.90
N GLY A 21 -6.10 19.27 -16.45
CA GLY A 21 -6.71 18.08 -15.84
C GLY A 21 -6.21 17.71 -14.46
N ILE A 22 -5.16 18.34 -13.93
CA ILE A 22 -4.60 18.05 -12.59
C ILE A 22 -5.59 18.39 -11.49
N GLU A 23 -6.35 19.52 -11.64
CA GLU A 23 -7.37 19.92 -10.68
C GLU A 23 -8.47 18.85 -10.56
N GLN A 24 -8.83 18.19 -11.67
CA GLN A 24 -9.80 17.10 -11.68
C GLN A 24 -9.31 15.92 -10.85
N LEU A 25 -8.05 15.50 -11.04
CA LEU A 25 -7.45 14.42 -10.27
C LEU A 25 -7.40 14.74 -8.77
N TYR A 26 -7.12 16.01 -8.41
CA TYR A 26 -7.14 16.45 -7.02
C TYR A 26 -8.55 16.37 -6.42
N ARG A 27 -9.57 16.85 -7.13
CA ARG A 27 -10.97 16.80 -6.68
C ARG A 27 -11.47 15.36 -6.55
N ASP A 28 -11.20 14.53 -7.56
CA ASP A 28 -11.63 13.13 -7.56
C ASP A 28 -10.97 12.35 -6.42
N ASN A 29 -9.71 12.65 -6.11
CA ASN A 29 -9.02 12.02 -5.00
C ASN A 29 -9.49 12.55 -3.63
N ARG A 30 -10.04 13.78 -3.55
CA ARG A 30 -10.50 14.39 -2.29
C ARG A 30 -11.69 13.66 -1.67
N ILE A 31 -12.55 13.05 -2.47
CA ILE A 31 -13.70 12.30 -1.96
C ILE A 31 -13.33 10.99 -1.28
N THR A 32 -12.19 10.39 -1.64
CA THR A 32 -11.80 9.05 -1.15
C THR A 32 -11.71 8.92 0.38
N PRO A 33 -11.23 9.92 1.16
CA PRO A 33 -11.23 9.83 2.62
C PRO A 33 -12.57 10.23 3.27
N ILE A 34 -13.64 10.44 2.51
CA ILE A 34 -14.92 10.94 3.01
C ILE A 34 -16.05 9.93 2.81
N TYR A 35 -16.18 9.37 1.59
CA TYR A 35 -17.29 8.49 1.26
C TYR A 35 -17.14 7.10 1.90
N GLU A 36 -18.26 6.41 2.08
CA GLU A 36 -18.32 5.10 2.76
C GLU A 36 -17.80 5.10 4.21
N GLY A 37 -17.77 6.28 4.82
CA GLY A 37 -17.19 6.53 6.14
C GLY A 37 -15.80 7.13 6.07
N THR A 38 -15.48 7.97 7.05
CA THR A 38 -14.16 8.60 7.14
C THR A 38 -13.05 7.57 7.36
N ASN A 39 -11.80 7.98 7.13
CA ASN A 39 -10.65 7.11 7.41
C ASN A 39 -10.68 6.53 8.83
N SER A 40 -11.10 7.30 9.82
CA SER A 40 -11.20 6.83 11.21
C SER A 40 -12.28 5.77 11.39
N VAL A 41 -13.43 5.88 10.71
CA VAL A 41 -14.48 4.86 10.71
C VAL A 41 -13.98 3.58 10.08
N GLN A 42 -13.30 3.67 8.93
CA GLN A 42 -12.72 2.53 8.25
C GLN A 42 -11.58 1.89 9.07
N ALA A 43 -10.76 2.69 9.74
CA ALA A 43 -9.71 2.21 10.62
C ALA A 43 -10.28 1.45 11.82
N ALA A 44 -11.33 1.98 12.45
CA ALA A 44 -12.03 1.31 13.55
C ALA A 44 -12.67 -0.02 13.08
N ASP A 45 -13.35 -0.02 11.95
CA ASP A 45 -13.92 -1.24 11.34
C ASP A 45 -12.84 -2.30 11.07
N LEU A 46 -11.74 -1.89 10.48
CA LEU A 46 -10.60 -2.77 10.21
C LEU A 46 -10.10 -3.44 11.49
N VAL A 47 -9.87 -2.67 12.54
CA VAL A 47 -9.23 -3.16 13.76
C VAL A 47 -10.22 -3.96 14.63
N PHE A 48 -11.40 -3.40 14.92
CA PHE A 48 -12.32 -4.01 15.87
C PHE A 48 -13.20 -5.11 15.29
N ARG A 49 -13.46 -5.09 13.99
CA ARG A 49 -14.33 -6.08 13.33
C ARG A 49 -13.54 -7.07 12.47
N LYS A 50 -12.71 -6.58 11.55
CA LYS A 50 -12.04 -7.46 10.57
C LYS A 50 -10.80 -8.15 11.15
N LEU A 51 -9.92 -7.39 11.81
CA LEU A 51 -8.68 -7.93 12.37
C LEU A 51 -8.95 -8.83 13.59
N SER A 52 -9.92 -8.46 14.41
CA SER A 52 -10.29 -9.19 15.64
C SER A 52 -11.23 -10.37 15.38
N ASN A 53 -11.61 -10.66 14.13
CA ASN A 53 -12.52 -11.75 13.81
C ASN A 53 -11.84 -13.11 14.04
N LYS A 54 -12.46 -13.92 14.90
CA LYS A 54 -11.94 -15.24 15.31
C LYS A 54 -11.92 -16.30 14.19
N ASN A 55 -12.69 -16.09 13.12
CA ASN A 55 -12.92 -17.14 12.09
C ASN A 55 -11.88 -17.17 10.96
N GLY A 56 -10.88 -16.34 11.00
CA GLY A 56 -9.84 -16.38 10.00
C GLY A 56 -8.77 -15.37 10.30
N ASN A 57 -7.60 -15.84 10.44
CA ASN A 57 -6.38 -15.07 10.55
C ASN A 57 -6.14 -14.31 9.23
N ILE A 58 -7.02 -13.33 8.92
CA ILE A 58 -7.05 -12.62 7.64
C ILE A 58 -5.70 -11.97 7.37
N ILE A 59 -5.12 -11.36 8.42
CA ILE A 59 -3.82 -10.69 8.28
C ILE A 59 -2.70 -11.70 8.01
N ASP A 60 -2.70 -12.86 8.65
CA ASP A 60 -1.66 -13.87 8.41
C ASP A 60 -1.76 -14.42 7.00
N LYS A 61 -2.96 -14.73 6.52
CA LYS A 61 -3.17 -15.16 5.12
C LYS A 61 -2.70 -14.11 4.12
N PHE A 62 -3.00 -12.83 4.39
CA PHE A 62 -2.52 -11.73 3.54
C PHE A 62 -1.00 -11.66 3.54
N LEU A 63 -0.36 -11.70 4.72
CA LEU A 63 1.10 -11.63 4.82
C LEU A 63 1.80 -12.83 4.17
N GLU A 64 1.25 -14.03 4.35
CA GLU A 64 1.76 -15.26 3.71
C GLU A 64 1.63 -15.20 2.19
N GLN A 65 0.48 -14.77 1.68
CA GLN A 65 0.25 -14.60 0.25
C GLN A 65 1.22 -13.60 -0.34
N VAL A 66 1.29 -12.40 0.21
CA VAL A 66 2.16 -11.32 -0.29
C VAL A 66 3.63 -11.74 -0.23
N LYS A 67 4.06 -12.39 0.84
CA LYS A 67 5.42 -12.92 0.96
C LYS A 67 5.73 -14.00 -0.08
N SER A 68 4.79 -14.90 -0.34
CA SER A 68 4.97 -15.96 -1.34
C SER A 68 5.03 -15.42 -2.77
N GLU A 69 4.26 -14.36 -3.04
CA GLU A 69 4.20 -13.72 -4.36
C GLU A 69 5.35 -12.74 -4.64
N CYS A 70 6.00 -12.21 -3.60
CA CYS A 70 7.18 -11.33 -3.70
C CYS A 70 8.46 -12.15 -3.52
N ASN A 71 8.65 -13.18 -4.33
CA ASN A 71 9.85 -14.00 -4.33
C ASN A 71 10.46 -14.01 -5.73
N SER A 72 11.49 -13.19 -5.95
CA SER A 72 12.16 -13.05 -7.23
C SER A 72 13.65 -13.37 -7.08
N ASN A 73 14.18 -14.12 -8.03
CA ASN A 73 15.63 -14.40 -8.12
C ASN A 73 16.39 -13.29 -8.86
N ASN A 74 15.78 -12.15 -9.12
CA ASN A 74 16.39 -11.03 -9.82
C ASN A 74 17.18 -10.17 -8.82
N GLU A 75 18.50 -10.13 -8.95
CA GLU A 75 19.43 -9.37 -8.09
C GLU A 75 19.07 -7.87 -8.00
N LYS A 76 18.46 -7.30 -9.05
CA LYS A 76 18.04 -5.89 -9.05
C LYS A 76 16.79 -5.63 -8.19
N ILE A 77 15.98 -6.65 -7.95
CA ILE A 77 14.76 -6.56 -7.16
C ILE A 77 15.00 -6.98 -5.71
N GLU A 78 15.98 -7.86 -5.47
CA GLU A 78 16.28 -8.44 -4.16
C GLU A 78 16.40 -7.41 -3.01
N PRO A 79 17.07 -6.25 -3.17
CA PRO A 79 17.14 -5.25 -2.09
C PRO A 79 15.76 -4.74 -1.68
N PHE A 80 14.86 -4.54 -2.64
CA PHE A 80 13.48 -4.10 -2.36
C PHE A 80 12.67 -5.18 -1.65
N ILE A 81 12.83 -6.45 -2.06
CA ILE A 81 12.16 -7.59 -1.41
C ILE A 81 12.65 -7.77 0.03
N SER A 82 13.96 -7.67 0.25
CA SER A 82 14.55 -7.78 1.58
C SER A 82 14.00 -6.72 2.53
N GLU A 83 13.97 -5.46 2.10
CA GLU A 83 13.42 -4.37 2.89
C GLU A 83 11.90 -4.54 3.09
N PHE A 84 11.18 -4.94 2.07
CA PHE A 84 9.74 -5.22 2.14
C PHE A 84 9.42 -6.31 3.17
N ASN A 85 10.21 -7.37 3.25
CA ASN A 85 10.06 -8.41 4.27
C ASN A 85 10.23 -7.86 5.70
N ASN A 86 11.07 -6.85 5.91
CA ASN A 86 11.18 -6.16 7.20
C ASN A 86 9.88 -5.40 7.53
N TYR A 87 9.27 -4.73 6.55
CA TYR A 87 7.97 -4.07 6.74
C TYR A 87 6.85 -5.09 7.02
N LEU A 88 6.82 -6.24 6.33
CA LEU A 88 5.87 -7.31 6.62
C LEU A 88 6.00 -7.82 8.06
N SER A 89 7.23 -7.99 8.54
CA SER A 89 7.50 -8.43 9.92
C SER A 89 7.02 -7.38 10.95
N THR A 90 7.21 -6.11 10.65
CA THR A 90 6.76 -4.99 11.49
C THR A 90 5.23 -4.91 11.50
N LEU A 91 4.58 -5.02 10.34
CA LEU A 91 3.13 -5.06 10.24
C LEU A 91 2.55 -6.25 11.02
N LYS A 92 3.21 -7.42 10.97
CA LYS A 92 2.80 -8.59 11.75
C LYS A 92 2.82 -8.32 13.26
N LYS A 93 3.91 -7.72 13.77
CA LYS A 93 4.02 -7.34 15.19
C LYS A 93 2.95 -6.34 15.58
N PHE A 94 2.72 -5.33 14.76
CA PHE A 94 1.69 -4.31 15.00
C PHE A 94 0.29 -4.94 14.99
N SER A 95 0.00 -5.84 14.05
CA SER A 95 -1.27 -6.57 13.99
C SER A 95 -1.52 -7.41 15.24
N ASN A 96 -0.52 -8.13 15.71
CA ASN A 96 -0.61 -8.94 16.93
C ASN A 96 -0.88 -8.07 18.15
N TRP A 97 -0.20 -6.92 18.25
CA TRP A 97 -0.44 -5.96 19.33
C TRP A 97 -1.87 -5.43 19.29
N MET A 98 -2.38 -5.05 18.11
CA MET A 98 -3.75 -4.59 17.93
C MET A 98 -4.77 -5.64 18.36
N ILE A 99 -4.59 -6.90 17.97
CA ILE A 99 -5.47 -8.01 18.30
C ILE A 99 -5.47 -8.27 19.82
N ASP A 100 -4.30 -8.28 20.44
CA ASP A 100 -4.14 -8.53 21.88
C ASP A 100 -4.80 -7.43 22.71
N LYS A 101 -4.58 -6.16 22.36
CA LYS A 101 -5.06 -5.00 23.11
C LYS A 101 -6.52 -4.63 22.84
N ALA A 102 -7.10 -5.05 21.72
CA ALA A 102 -8.46 -4.68 21.32
C ALA A 102 -9.52 -5.00 22.36
N LYS A 103 -9.29 -5.99 23.24
CA LYS A 103 -10.24 -6.38 24.28
C LYS A 103 -10.05 -5.62 25.59
N THR A 104 -8.83 -5.24 25.93
CA THR A 104 -8.45 -4.74 27.26
C THR A 104 -8.12 -3.26 27.27
N GLN A 105 -7.61 -2.72 26.14
CA GLN A 105 -7.11 -1.36 26.02
C GLN A 105 -7.68 -0.71 24.74
N LYS A 106 -9.01 -0.56 24.69
CA LYS A 106 -9.72 -0.05 23.50
C LYS A 106 -9.31 1.35 23.10
N ASP A 107 -9.01 2.22 24.06
CA ASP A 107 -8.63 3.60 23.78
C ASP A 107 -7.27 3.69 23.10
N ASP A 108 -6.28 2.91 23.53
CA ASP A 108 -4.97 2.84 22.92
C ASP A 108 -5.06 2.29 21.49
N VAL A 109 -5.87 1.25 21.29
CA VAL A 109 -6.12 0.66 19.98
C VAL A 109 -6.85 1.64 19.06
N SER A 110 -7.82 2.39 19.57
CA SER A 110 -8.52 3.43 18.78
C SER A 110 -7.57 4.55 18.37
N ALA A 111 -6.68 4.98 19.25
CA ALA A 111 -5.68 6.00 18.96
C ALA A 111 -4.71 5.54 17.84
N ALA A 112 -4.32 4.27 17.85
CA ALA A 112 -3.38 3.69 16.87
C ALA A 112 -4.06 3.21 15.56
N ALA A 113 -5.41 3.17 15.50
CA ALA A 113 -6.13 2.55 14.39
C ALA A 113 -5.85 3.20 13.03
N ASN A 114 -5.78 4.54 12.97
CA ASN A 114 -5.48 5.26 11.74
C ASN A 114 -4.04 4.99 11.24
N ASP A 115 -3.09 4.89 12.14
CA ASP A 115 -1.69 4.59 11.78
C ASP A 115 -1.56 3.13 11.32
N TYR A 116 -2.33 2.22 11.92
CA TYR A 116 -2.43 0.86 11.45
C TYR A 116 -3.01 0.77 10.02
N LEU A 117 -4.10 1.48 9.75
CA LEU A 117 -4.69 1.56 8.40
C LEU A 117 -3.70 2.09 7.37
N LYS A 118 -2.98 3.17 7.69
CA LYS A 118 -1.93 3.72 6.83
C LYS A 118 -0.79 2.74 6.59
N THR A 119 -0.31 2.08 7.64
CA THR A 119 0.76 1.08 7.55
C THR A 119 0.38 -0.06 6.62
N LEU A 120 -0.84 -0.60 6.76
CA LEU A 120 -1.36 -1.63 5.87
C LEU A 120 -1.47 -1.13 4.43
N GLY A 121 -1.92 0.12 4.25
CA GLY A 121 -1.98 0.76 2.93
C GLY A 121 -0.61 0.89 2.27
N TYR A 122 0.40 1.36 2.99
CA TYR A 122 1.77 1.46 2.46
C TYR A 122 2.36 0.11 2.10
N VAL A 123 2.15 -0.91 2.92
CA VAL A 123 2.58 -2.28 2.61
C VAL A 123 1.88 -2.80 1.35
N SER A 124 0.58 -2.54 1.19
CA SER A 124 -0.17 -2.93 -0.01
C SER A 124 0.34 -2.24 -1.28
N ILE A 125 0.68 -0.94 -1.19
CA ILE A 125 1.26 -0.18 -2.30
C ILE A 125 2.66 -0.70 -2.63
N ALA A 126 3.50 -0.96 -1.63
CA ALA A 126 4.84 -1.50 -1.84
C ALA A 126 4.79 -2.88 -2.51
N TYR A 127 3.85 -3.74 -2.11
CA TYR A 127 3.58 -5.00 -2.79
C TYR A 127 3.26 -4.80 -4.29
N ALA A 128 2.33 -3.88 -4.59
CA ALA A 128 1.98 -3.58 -5.98
C ALA A 128 3.18 -3.08 -6.80
N TRP A 129 4.05 -2.23 -6.21
CA TRP A 129 5.25 -1.76 -6.87
C TRP A 129 6.28 -2.86 -7.12
N ILE A 130 6.45 -3.80 -6.20
CA ILE A 130 7.33 -4.98 -6.42
C ILE A 130 6.81 -5.78 -7.62
N LYS A 131 5.49 -6.01 -7.73
CA LYS A 131 4.89 -6.69 -8.88
C LYS A 131 5.13 -5.94 -10.20
N VAL A 132 5.02 -4.61 -10.20
CA VAL A 132 5.35 -3.77 -11.36
C VAL A 132 6.82 -3.91 -11.74
N LEU A 133 7.74 -3.88 -10.79
CA LEU A 133 9.17 -4.07 -11.03
C LEU A 133 9.47 -5.45 -11.64
N GLU A 134 8.88 -6.52 -11.11
CA GLU A 134 9.04 -7.87 -11.65
C GLU A 134 8.64 -7.97 -13.13
N VAL A 135 7.49 -7.38 -13.48
CA VAL A 135 7.00 -7.36 -14.87
C VAL A 135 7.90 -6.50 -15.76
N SER A 136 8.30 -5.33 -15.28
CA SER A 136 9.15 -4.39 -16.03
C SER A 136 10.50 -4.99 -16.37
N PHE A 137 11.16 -5.66 -15.42
CA PHE A 137 12.45 -6.31 -15.69
C PHE A 137 12.33 -7.51 -16.62
N LYS A 138 11.22 -8.25 -16.60
CA LYS A 138 10.95 -9.32 -17.57
C LYS A 138 10.77 -8.73 -19.00
N ALA A 139 10.02 -7.63 -19.13
CA ALA A 139 9.78 -6.98 -20.41
C ALA A 139 11.07 -6.40 -21.01
N VAL A 140 11.92 -5.76 -20.23
CA VAL A 140 13.20 -5.20 -20.66
C VAL A 140 14.15 -6.32 -21.15
N SER A 141 14.21 -7.45 -20.44
CA SER A 141 15.00 -8.60 -20.87
C SER A 141 14.57 -9.13 -22.23
N TYR A 142 13.26 -9.16 -22.50
CA TYR A 142 12.71 -9.61 -23.79
C TYR A 142 13.04 -8.66 -24.94
N THR A 143 13.02 -7.33 -24.72
CA THR A 143 13.38 -6.36 -25.75
C THR A 143 14.86 -6.42 -26.10
N HIS A 144 15.75 -6.66 -25.16
CA HIS A 144 17.18 -6.85 -25.43
C HIS A 144 17.48 -8.13 -26.20
N LEU A 145 16.79 -9.24 -25.93
CA LEU A 145 16.95 -10.48 -26.69
C LEU A 145 16.54 -10.31 -28.15
N ARG A 146 15.42 -9.61 -28.41
CA ARG A 146 14.96 -9.36 -29.79
C ARG A 146 15.87 -8.43 -30.58
N ALA A 147 16.53 -7.47 -29.94
CA ALA A 147 17.46 -6.58 -30.59
C ALA A 147 18.74 -7.30 -31.10
N HIS A 148 19.10 -8.43 -30.48
CA HIS A 148 20.23 -9.27 -30.92
C HIS A 148 19.87 -10.33 -31.96
N GLU A 149 18.56 -10.57 -32.22
CA GLU A 149 18.11 -11.53 -33.24
C GLU A 149 17.94 -10.87 -34.65
N THR A 150 18.13 -9.55 -34.76
CA THR A 150 17.94 -8.78 -36.00
C THR A 150 19.23 -8.29 -36.62
N ASP A 151 20.38 -8.70 -36.12
CA ASP A 151 21.73 -8.55 -36.76
C ASP A 151 22.14 -9.90 -37.36
#